data_2a5102795e55e75d448495ba636646ca
#
_entry.id   2a5102795e55e75d448495ba636646ca
#
_cell.length_a   1.000
_cell.length_b   1.000
_cell.length_c   1.000
_cell.angle_alpha   90.00
_cell.angle_beta   90.00
_cell.angle_gamma   90.00
#
_symmetry.space_group_name_H-M   'P 1'
#
loop_
_entity.id
_entity.type
_entity.pdbx_description
1 polymer ?
#
loop_
_entity_poly.entity_id
_entity_poly.type
_entity_poly.pdbx_seq_one_letter_code
_entity_poly.pdbx_strand_id
1 'polypeptide(L)'
;MPRPLRVCIVAFNSYPAVNPAEGGQVGGTETRAWLFARELARRPEFQVSLAVRTTVPVTNTVEAGVRIVAQRDRLYRLREAVGGFASRQPGFPWIQIHRWSPSLLWQVPLLATARLFESRPSDPRQPMPFFQSIDTDLFCCFGNQATAATAIASAHSTGRRAVLFLGSDDDLNSQYTADSQVRNPYGDLGATCHYSLTRADAVLVQTPEQQDLLRSRFGREGVVIANPIDLTEWDSRSLAPLPGEMTRGLSRFVLWIGRAETIHKRPQVLLEMARLCPDVPFLMLLNPRDPAVDARIRNEAPSNVRIVTQVSFSLMPALFRRAIAYVNTSSLEGFPNAMLQAAASRVPIISLEVGQAFLEASQAGVFASGEISRAATVLRGWSHKPAPLETLGENGRAYVEAHHAVGPVTDRFSQALKSVSETDS
;
A
#
# COMPACT_ATOMS: atom_id res chain seq x y z
N MET A 1 19.32 -16.46 27.87
CA MET A 1 18.29 -16.36 26.83
C MET A 1 19.03 -16.17 25.51
N PRO A 2 18.59 -16.76 24.41
CA PRO A 2 19.14 -16.45 23.09
C PRO A 2 18.98 -14.95 22.82
N ARG A 3 19.92 -14.36 22.08
CA ARG A 3 19.84 -12.94 21.74
C ARG A 3 18.60 -12.69 20.85
N PRO A 4 17.94 -11.53 20.97
CA PRO A 4 16.82 -11.21 20.10
C PRO A 4 17.26 -11.13 18.63
N LEU A 5 16.40 -11.59 17.72
CA LEU A 5 16.57 -11.46 16.27
C LEU A 5 16.42 -10.00 15.88
N ARG A 6 17.47 -9.43 15.28
CA ARG A 6 17.44 -8.04 14.80
C ARG A 6 16.86 -8.00 13.40
N VAL A 7 15.70 -7.38 13.25
CA VAL A 7 14.99 -7.25 11.98
C VAL A 7 14.92 -5.80 11.55
N CYS A 8 15.35 -5.51 10.32
CA CYS A 8 15.14 -4.21 9.70
C CYS A 8 14.01 -4.30 8.66
N ILE A 9 12.87 -3.69 8.98
CA ILE A 9 11.79 -3.50 8.01
C ILE A 9 12.17 -2.35 7.08
N VAL A 10 12.16 -2.61 5.76
CA VAL A 10 12.49 -1.61 4.74
C VAL A 10 11.21 -1.15 4.06
N ALA A 11 10.78 0.08 4.38
CA ALA A 11 9.58 0.70 3.83
C ALA A 11 9.81 2.21 3.71
N PHE A 12 10.50 2.63 2.66
CA PHE A 12 11.06 3.99 2.55
C PHE A 12 10.03 5.12 2.61
N ASN A 13 8.79 4.87 2.22
CA ASN A 13 7.74 5.89 2.24
C ASN A 13 6.87 5.84 3.52
N SER A 14 7.24 5.01 4.52
CA SER A 14 6.41 4.79 5.71
C SER A 14 6.55 5.86 6.79
N TYR A 15 7.47 6.82 6.68
CA TYR A 15 7.68 7.81 7.74
C TYR A 15 6.44 8.64 8.08
N PRO A 16 5.56 9.04 7.13
CA PRO A 16 4.29 9.69 7.47
C PRO A 16 3.30 8.80 8.24
N ALA A 17 3.42 7.47 8.17
CA ALA A 17 2.64 6.55 8.99
C ALA A 17 3.15 6.50 10.44
N VAL A 18 4.45 6.74 10.64
CA VAL A 18 5.10 6.83 11.97
C VAL A 18 4.83 8.20 12.60
N ASN A 19 5.03 9.26 11.83
CA ASN A 19 4.86 10.65 12.27
C ASN A 19 3.92 11.42 11.30
N PRO A 20 2.61 11.43 11.60
CA PRO A 20 1.63 12.14 10.75
C PRO A 20 1.86 13.65 10.59
N ALA A 21 2.59 14.29 11.52
CA ALA A 21 2.91 15.72 11.45
C ALA A 21 3.83 16.08 10.27
N GLU A 22 4.60 15.14 9.75
CA GLU A 22 5.47 15.36 8.59
C GLU A 22 4.71 15.54 7.28
N GLY A 23 3.42 15.24 7.27
CA GLY A 23 2.61 15.24 6.05
C GLY A 23 3.05 14.16 5.06
N GLY A 24 2.24 13.92 4.06
CA GLY A 24 2.50 12.90 3.02
C GLY A 24 1.34 11.94 2.89
N GLN A 25 1.34 11.20 1.78
CA GLN A 25 0.35 10.17 1.54
C GLN A 25 0.82 8.86 2.18
N VAL A 26 -0.05 8.24 2.96
CA VAL A 26 0.19 6.92 3.54
C VAL A 26 -0.64 5.91 2.77
N GLY A 27 0.02 4.94 2.14
CA GLY A 27 -0.62 3.84 1.43
C GLY A 27 -0.82 2.61 2.32
N GLY A 28 -1.42 1.58 1.73
CA GLY A 28 -1.63 0.31 2.42
C GLY A 28 -0.34 -0.42 2.80
N THR A 29 0.67 -0.34 1.95
CA THR A 29 1.98 -0.96 2.19
C THR A 29 2.70 -0.30 3.37
N GLU A 30 2.68 1.05 3.41
CA GLU A 30 3.30 1.85 4.46
C GLU A 30 2.64 1.61 5.82
N THR A 31 1.31 1.62 5.86
CA THR A 31 0.53 1.34 7.08
C THR A 31 0.81 -0.07 7.58
N ARG A 32 0.83 -1.06 6.68
CA ARG A 32 1.10 -2.46 7.00
C ARG A 32 2.51 -2.66 7.55
N ALA A 33 3.52 -2.05 6.91
CA ALA A 33 4.91 -2.12 7.36
C ALA A 33 5.08 -1.55 8.77
N TRP A 34 4.46 -0.39 9.05
CA TRP A 34 4.48 0.23 10.37
C TRP A 34 3.75 -0.63 11.43
N LEU A 35 2.60 -1.19 11.08
CA LEU A 35 1.84 -2.05 12.00
C LEU A 35 2.65 -3.29 12.37
N PHE A 36 3.24 -4.00 11.40
CA PHE A 36 4.11 -5.13 11.68
C PHE A 36 5.35 -4.75 12.49
N ALA A 37 5.99 -3.60 12.17
CA ALA A 37 7.15 -3.14 12.93
C ALA A 37 6.81 -2.95 14.42
N ARG A 38 5.70 -2.25 14.69
CA ARG A 38 5.22 -1.98 16.04
C ARG A 38 4.85 -3.26 16.79
N GLU A 39 4.16 -4.17 16.14
CA GLU A 39 3.74 -5.42 16.78
C GLU A 39 4.90 -6.39 17.04
N LEU A 40 5.89 -6.46 16.14
CA LEU A 40 7.10 -7.22 16.38
C LEU A 40 7.94 -6.61 17.53
N ALA A 41 8.03 -5.29 17.62
CA ALA A 41 8.80 -4.62 18.67
C ALA A 41 8.25 -4.84 20.10
N ARG A 42 6.96 -5.25 20.21
CA ARG A 42 6.37 -5.66 21.49
C ARG A 42 6.83 -7.05 21.97
N ARG A 43 7.52 -7.80 21.13
CA ARG A 43 7.96 -9.17 21.40
C ARG A 43 9.41 -9.19 21.82
N PRO A 44 9.75 -9.73 23.01
CA PRO A 44 11.11 -9.66 23.54
C PRO A 44 12.15 -10.42 22.71
N GLU A 45 11.71 -11.35 21.86
CA GLU A 45 12.57 -12.10 20.96
C GLU A 45 12.97 -11.32 19.68
N PHE A 46 12.48 -10.08 19.50
CA PHE A 46 12.85 -9.23 18.35
C PHE A 46 13.41 -7.89 18.79
N GLN A 47 14.40 -7.41 18.04
CA GLN A 47 14.84 -6.03 18.03
C GLN A 47 14.55 -5.43 16.66
N VAL A 48 13.59 -4.50 16.59
CA VAL A 48 13.05 -4.03 15.31
C VAL A 48 13.58 -2.65 14.97
N SER A 49 14.01 -2.49 13.74
CA SER A 49 14.28 -1.20 13.12
C SER A 49 13.43 -1.01 11.85
N LEU A 50 13.09 0.24 11.54
CA LEU A 50 12.36 0.62 10.34
C LEU A 50 13.22 1.58 9.52
N ALA A 51 13.65 1.14 8.34
CA ALA A 51 14.38 1.96 7.39
C ALA A 51 13.41 2.80 6.56
N VAL A 52 13.53 4.12 6.71
CA VAL A 52 12.67 5.11 6.04
C VAL A 52 13.50 6.15 5.29
N ARG A 53 12.88 6.83 4.34
CA ARG A 53 13.44 8.02 3.69
C ARG A 53 12.75 9.25 4.22
N THR A 54 13.54 10.29 4.54
CA THR A 54 13.03 11.56 5.04
C THR A 54 13.68 12.74 4.32
N THR A 55 12.95 13.85 4.22
CA THR A 55 13.51 15.13 3.71
C THR A 55 14.12 15.96 4.82
N VAL A 56 13.68 15.76 6.05
CA VAL A 56 14.10 16.47 7.27
C VAL A 56 14.79 15.52 8.24
N PRO A 57 15.56 16.02 9.21
CA PRO A 57 16.10 15.18 10.27
C PRO A 57 15.00 14.53 11.09
N VAL A 58 15.17 13.27 11.45
CA VAL A 58 14.29 12.57 12.40
C VAL A 58 14.62 13.04 13.81
N THR A 59 13.63 13.54 14.53
CA THR A 59 13.77 14.02 15.91
C THR A 59 13.73 12.86 16.92
N ASN A 60 12.80 11.89 16.70
CA ASN A 60 12.70 10.68 17.51
C ASN A 60 13.28 9.49 16.76
N THR A 61 14.35 8.92 17.30
CA THR A 61 14.98 7.73 16.71
C THR A 61 14.36 6.41 17.18
N VAL A 62 13.43 6.46 18.15
CA VAL A 62 12.66 5.31 18.62
C VAL A 62 11.20 5.72 18.78
N GLU A 63 10.29 4.98 18.15
CA GLU A 63 8.86 5.19 18.26
C GLU A 63 8.17 3.84 18.47
N ALA A 64 7.32 3.73 19.49
CA ALA A 64 6.62 2.49 19.86
C ALA A 64 7.55 1.24 19.97
N GLY A 65 8.78 1.42 20.46
CA GLY A 65 9.79 0.35 20.56
C GLY A 65 10.54 0.06 19.25
N VAL A 66 10.19 0.70 18.14
CA VAL A 66 10.85 0.53 16.84
C VAL A 66 11.93 1.60 16.66
N ARG A 67 13.16 1.18 16.33
CA ARG A 67 14.25 2.10 15.98
C ARG A 67 14.06 2.62 14.56
N ILE A 68 13.94 3.93 14.40
CA ILE A 68 13.82 4.58 13.08
C ILE A 68 15.22 4.85 12.51
N VAL A 69 15.51 4.23 11.36
CA VAL A 69 16.75 4.40 10.61
C VAL A 69 16.44 5.21 9.35
N ALA A 70 16.76 6.49 9.39
CA ALA A 70 16.37 7.41 8.33
C ALA A 70 17.50 7.64 7.32
N GLN A 71 17.23 7.40 6.06
CA GLN A 71 18.02 7.93 4.96
C GLN A 71 17.53 9.34 4.63
N ARG A 72 18.35 10.34 4.94
CA ARG A 72 18.03 11.73 4.61
C ARG A 72 18.22 11.99 3.12
N ASP A 73 17.15 12.40 2.45
CA ASP A 73 17.13 12.72 1.04
C ASP A 73 16.50 14.10 0.80
N ARG A 74 17.31 15.17 0.88
CA ARG A 74 16.84 16.56 0.72
C ARG A 74 16.22 16.85 -0.64
N LEU A 75 16.62 16.11 -1.67
CA LEU A 75 16.17 16.33 -3.05
C LEU A 75 15.06 15.37 -3.48
N TYR A 76 14.54 14.56 -2.57
CA TYR A 76 13.50 13.58 -2.88
C TYR A 76 12.27 14.21 -3.56
N ARG A 77 11.71 15.27 -2.94
CA ARG A 77 10.53 15.98 -3.50
C ARG A 77 10.83 16.59 -4.87
N LEU A 78 12.05 17.05 -5.09
CA LEU A 78 12.47 17.57 -6.38
C LEU A 78 12.55 16.46 -7.43
N ARG A 79 13.09 15.30 -7.07
CA ARG A 79 13.12 14.13 -7.96
C ARG A 79 11.72 13.61 -8.29
N GLU A 80 10.83 13.58 -7.34
CA GLU A 80 9.42 13.23 -7.56
C GLU A 80 8.73 14.20 -8.52
N ALA A 81 8.93 15.51 -8.30
CA ALA A 81 8.37 16.53 -9.18
C ALA A 81 8.90 16.39 -10.62
N VAL A 82 10.22 16.22 -10.80
CA VAL A 82 10.82 16.01 -12.13
C VAL A 82 10.35 14.69 -12.75
N GLY A 83 10.19 13.63 -11.96
CA GLY A 83 9.70 12.33 -12.43
C GLY A 83 8.29 12.38 -13.03
N GLY A 84 7.45 13.33 -12.61
CA GLY A 84 6.14 13.62 -13.22
C GLY A 84 6.20 14.28 -14.60
N PHE A 85 7.37 14.82 -15.01
CA PHE A 85 7.57 15.52 -16.27
C PHE A 85 8.55 14.81 -17.21
N ALA A 86 9.52 14.09 -16.66
CA ALA A 86 10.59 13.47 -17.42
C ALA A 86 11.06 12.16 -16.80
N SER A 87 11.52 11.23 -17.62
CA SER A 87 12.12 9.97 -17.19
C SER A 87 13.55 9.83 -17.73
N ARG A 88 14.39 9.08 -17.01
CA ARG A 88 15.74 8.76 -17.45
C ARG A 88 15.71 7.58 -18.42
N GLN A 89 16.52 7.68 -19.48
CA GLN A 89 16.75 6.61 -20.43
C GLN A 89 18.22 6.13 -20.40
N PRO A 90 18.50 4.85 -20.72
CA PRO A 90 19.86 4.33 -20.78
C PRO A 90 20.68 4.87 -21.96
N GLY A 91 20.04 5.36 -23.04
CA GLY A 91 20.66 5.89 -24.26
C GLY A 91 20.37 7.38 -24.47
N PHE A 92 21.08 7.99 -25.45
CA PHE A 92 20.80 9.37 -25.87
C PHE A 92 19.34 9.48 -26.38
N PRO A 93 18.59 10.51 -25.96
CA PRO A 93 19.00 11.73 -25.23
C PRO A 93 19.04 11.61 -23.69
N TRP A 94 19.25 10.45 -23.05
CA TRP A 94 19.34 10.10 -21.62
C TRP A 94 18.16 10.56 -20.76
N ILE A 95 17.37 11.56 -21.22
CA ILE A 95 16.18 12.08 -20.56
C ILE A 95 15.07 12.18 -21.59
N GLN A 96 13.95 11.52 -21.31
CA GLN A 96 12.72 11.64 -22.09
C GLN A 96 11.75 12.56 -21.35
N ILE A 97 11.37 13.66 -21.99
CA ILE A 97 10.39 14.60 -21.46
C ILE A 97 9.02 14.15 -21.94
N HIS A 98 8.13 13.81 -20.99
CA HIS A 98 6.74 13.40 -21.26
C HIS A 98 5.82 14.62 -21.23
N ARG A 99 6.17 15.59 -20.38
CA ARG A 99 5.42 16.84 -20.23
C ARG A 99 6.39 17.98 -19.97
N TRP A 100 6.30 19.04 -20.75
CA TRP A 100 7.18 20.20 -20.59
C TRP A 100 6.76 21.07 -19.40
N SER A 101 7.76 21.54 -18.63
CA SER A 101 7.62 22.57 -17.61
C SER A 101 8.87 23.46 -17.60
N PRO A 102 8.76 24.80 -17.51
CA PRO A 102 9.92 25.69 -17.41
C PRO A 102 10.83 25.37 -16.21
N SER A 103 10.27 24.77 -15.14
CA SER A 103 11.04 24.37 -13.97
C SER A 103 12.09 23.29 -14.27
N LEU A 104 11.92 22.51 -15.33
CA LEU A 104 12.91 21.50 -15.74
C LEU A 104 14.26 22.10 -16.11
N LEU A 105 14.29 23.35 -16.58
CA LEU A 105 15.51 24.04 -16.99
C LEU A 105 16.55 24.18 -15.85
N TRP A 106 16.07 24.34 -14.61
CA TRP A 106 16.96 24.43 -13.45
C TRP A 106 16.96 23.15 -12.60
N GLN A 107 15.83 22.40 -12.57
CA GLN A 107 15.69 21.18 -11.77
C GLN A 107 16.57 20.04 -12.30
N VAL A 108 16.60 19.83 -13.61
CA VAL A 108 17.37 18.74 -14.21
C VAL A 108 18.89 18.97 -14.03
N PRO A 109 19.48 20.15 -14.32
CA PRO A 109 20.89 20.42 -14.02
C PRO A 109 21.22 20.26 -12.54
N LEU A 110 20.37 20.76 -11.65
CA LEU A 110 20.56 20.61 -10.20
C LEU A 110 20.60 19.14 -9.77
N LEU A 111 19.70 18.31 -10.28
CA LEU A 111 19.70 16.87 -9.98
C LEU A 111 20.90 16.15 -10.61
N ALA A 112 21.34 16.57 -11.80
CA ALA A 112 22.52 16.01 -12.45
C ALA A 112 23.80 16.31 -11.65
N THR A 113 23.98 17.55 -11.18
CA THR A 113 25.12 17.91 -10.33
C THR A 113 25.06 17.24 -8.97
N ALA A 114 23.90 17.20 -8.34
CA ALA A 114 23.72 16.51 -7.06
C ALA A 114 24.05 15.02 -7.15
N ARG A 115 23.78 14.38 -8.30
CA ARG A 115 24.10 12.96 -8.55
C ARG A 115 25.58 12.64 -8.41
N LEU A 116 26.47 13.58 -8.70
CA LEU A 116 27.91 13.40 -8.55
C LEU A 116 28.35 13.24 -7.08
N PHE A 117 27.54 13.71 -6.16
CA PHE A 117 27.81 13.66 -4.72
C PHE A 117 26.95 12.62 -3.97
N GLU A 118 26.11 11.86 -4.67
CA GLU A 118 25.28 10.84 -4.07
C GLU A 118 25.97 9.48 -3.96
N SER A 119 25.91 8.86 -2.79
CA SER A 119 26.42 7.51 -2.56
C SER A 119 25.49 6.38 -3.04
N ARG A 120 24.43 6.71 -3.79
CA ARG A 120 23.49 5.71 -4.33
C ARG A 120 24.10 4.99 -5.53
N PRO A 121 23.96 3.66 -5.59
CA PRO A 121 24.41 2.91 -6.76
C PRO A 121 23.64 3.36 -8.02
N SER A 122 24.27 3.25 -9.17
CA SER A 122 23.63 3.49 -10.47
C SER A 122 22.67 2.36 -10.84
N ASP A 123 22.98 1.14 -10.44
CA ASP A 123 22.15 -0.05 -10.58
C ASP A 123 21.58 -0.42 -9.20
N PRO A 124 20.24 -0.48 -9.02
CA PRO A 124 19.61 -0.89 -7.77
C PRO A 124 19.95 -2.29 -7.31
N ARG A 125 20.51 -3.13 -8.18
CA ARG A 125 20.98 -4.49 -7.85
C ARG A 125 22.36 -4.52 -7.19
N GLN A 126 22.95 -3.35 -6.91
CA GLN A 126 24.21 -3.20 -6.20
C GLN A 126 23.99 -2.80 -4.74
N PRO A 127 24.91 -3.20 -3.85
CA PRO A 127 24.84 -2.83 -2.44
C PRO A 127 24.99 -1.34 -2.22
N MET A 128 24.42 -0.85 -1.11
CA MET A 128 24.45 0.56 -0.73
C MET A 128 24.97 0.70 0.71
N PRO A 129 25.92 1.61 0.97
CA PRO A 129 26.50 1.80 2.31
C PRO A 129 25.47 2.06 3.42
N PHE A 130 24.37 2.75 3.09
CA PHE A 130 23.27 2.96 4.03
C PHE A 130 22.73 1.64 4.59
N PHE A 131 22.37 0.67 3.76
CA PHE A 131 21.85 -0.62 4.23
C PHE A 131 22.94 -1.48 4.86
N GLN A 132 24.16 -1.44 4.33
CA GLN A 132 25.31 -2.18 4.91
C GLN A 132 25.63 -1.73 6.33
N SER A 133 25.43 -0.44 6.67
CA SER A 133 25.70 0.13 8.00
C SER A 133 24.61 -0.16 9.04
N ILE A 134 23.43 -0.64 8.63
CA ILE A 134 22.35 -0.97 9.56
C ILE A 134 22.74 -2.24 10.34
N ASP A 135 22.73 -2.17 11.66
CA ASP A 135 22.95 -3.32 12.52
C ASP A 135 21.67 -4.17 12.59
N THR A 136 21.61 -5.24 11.77
CA THR A 136 20.47 -6.15 11.66
C THR A 136 20.94 -7.53 11.23
N ASP A 137 20.20 -8.57 11.54
CA ASP A 137 20.43 -9.94 11.08
C ASP A 137 19.64 -10.24 9.80
N LEU A 138 18.46 -9.59 9.65
CA LEU A 138 17.52 -9.83 8.58
C LEU A 138 16.92 -8.51 8.08
N PHE A 139 16.84 -8.34 6.75
CA PHE A 139 16.03 -7.29 6.14
C PHE A 139 14.67 -7.86 5.69
N CYS A 140 13.58 -7.14 5.97
CA CYS A 140 12.25 -7.43 5.45
C CYS A 140 11.77 -6.26 4.58
N CYS A 141 11.80 -6.43 3.27
CA CYS A 141 11.52 -5.38 2.29
C CYS A 141 10.04 -5.40 1.89
N PHE A 142 9.33 -4.29 2.05
CA PHE A 142 7.93 -4.15 1.69
C PHE A 142 7.77 -3.54 0.29
N GLY A 143 7.16 -4.31 -0.62
CA GLY A 143 6.96 -3.96 -2.03
C GLY A 143 8.17 -4.28 -2.92
N ASN A 144 7.88 -4.66 -4.17
CA ASN A 144 8.90 -5.03 -5.15
C ASN A 144 9.36 -3.80 -5.94
N GLN A 145 10.25 -3.03 -5.34
CA GLN A 145 10.79 -1.77 -5.88
C GLN A 145 12.32 -1.77 -5.87
N ALA A 146 12.93 -0.79 -6.53
CA ALA A 146 14.38 -0.60 -6.55
C ALA A 146 15.02 -0.59 -5.16
N THR A 147 14.32 -0.05 -4.16
CA THR A 147 14.78 -0.04 -2.77
C THR A 147 14.90 -1.45 -2.19
N ALA A 148 13.96 -2.35 -2.51
CA ALA A 148 14.02 -3.75 -2.09
C ALA A 148 15.23 -4.46 -2.72
N ALA A 149 15.45 -4.27 -4.04
CA ALA A 149 16.60 -4.84 -4.72
C ALA A 149 17.92 -4.40 -4.09
N THR A 150 18.05 -3.09 -3.77
CA THR A 150 19.25 -2.53 -3.13
C THR A 150 19.45 -3.07 -1.71
N ALA A 151 18.38 -3.23 -0.93
CA ALA A 151 18.44 -3.80 0.41
C ALA A 151 18.84 -5.29 0.37
N ILE A 152 18.27 -6.08 -0.55
CA ILE A 152 18.62 -7.48 -0.77
C ILE A 152 20.10 -7.62 -1.18
N ALA A 153 20.56 -6.82 -2.16
CA ALA A 153 21.96 -6.81 -2.56
C ALA A 153 22.91 -6.47 -1.40
N SER A 154 22.51 -5.49 -0.59
CA SER A 154 23.28 -5.06 0.60
C SER A 154 23.31 -6.13 1.69
N ALA A 155 22.19 -6.82 1.92
CA ALA A 155 22.11 -7.94 2.85
C ALA A 155 23.10 -9.04 2.46
N HIS A 156 23.02 -9.51 1.23
CA HIS A 156 23.88 -10.60 0.73
C HIS A 156 25.36 -10.20 0.71
N SER A 157 25.69 -8.94 0.35
CA SER A 157 27.09 -8.48 0.38
C SER A 157 27.74 -8.48 1.77
N THR A 158 26.92 -8.59 2.81
CA THR A 158 27.35 -8.62 4.22
C THR A 158 27.01 -9.93 4.94
N GLY A 159 26.65 -10.99 4.18
CA GLY A 159 26.31 -12.31 4.73
C GLY A 159 24.99 -12.34 5.53
N ARG A 160 24.08 -11.38 5.27
CA ARG A 160 22.78 -11.30 5.94
C ARG A 160 21.66 -11.80 5.03
N ARG A 161 20.51 -12.10 5.63
CA ARG A 161 19.32 -12.55 4.91
C ARG A 161 18.40 -11.39 4.55
N ALA A 162 17.59 -11.61 3.50
CA ALA A 162 16.58 -10.65 3.07
C ALA A 162 15.29 -11.34 2.63
N VAL A 163 14.17 -10.84 3.14
CA VAL A 163 12.81 -11.27 2.80
C VAL A 163 12.15 -10.17 1.96
N LEU A 164 11.44 -10.55 0.91
CA LEU A 164 10.61 -9.67 0.11
C LEU A 164 9.14 -9.90 0.47
N PHE A 165 8.44 -8.87 0.93
CA PHE A 165 7.00 -8.91 1.19
C PHE A 165 6.25 -8.13 0.11
N LEU A 166 5.48 -8.82 -0.70
CA LEU A 166 4.78 -8.23 -1.84
C LEU A 166 3.69 -7.24 -1.43
N GLY A 167 3.50 -6.21 -2.23
CA GLY A 167 2.52 -5.14 -2.01
C GLY A 167 1.27 -5.25 -2.88
N SER A 168 1.39 -5.82 -4.09
CA SER A 168 0.30 -5.97 -5.05
C SER A 168 0.58 -7.10 -6.05
N ASP A 169 -0.41 -7.44 -6.89
CA ASP A 169 -0.25 -8.42 -7.96
C ASP A 169 0.67 -7.91 -9.08
N ASP A 170 0.81 -6.58 -9.22
CA ASP A 170 1.79 -5.95 -10.11
C ASP A 170 3.24 -6.31 -9.76
N ASP A 171 3.52 -6.61 -8.49
CA ASP A 171 4.83 -7.07 -8.05
C ASP A 171 5.22 -8.43 -8.69
N LEU A 172 4.22 -9.15 -9.23
CA LEU A 172 4.32 -10.45 -9.88
C LEU A 172 4.05 -10.39 -11.40
N ASN A 173 4.27 -9.24 -12.05
CA ASN A 173 4.05 -9.10 -13.49
C ASN A 173 4.89 -10.11 -14.27
N SER A 174 4.26 -10.89 -15.16
CA SER A 174 4.90 -11.93 -15.97
C SER A 174 5.98 -11.40 -16.92
N GLN A 175 5.97 -10.10 -17.20
CA GLN A 175 6.99 -9.44 -18.04
C GLN A 175 8.29 -9.14 -17.29
N TYR A 176 8.39 -9.42 -15.98
CA TYR A 176 9.61 -9.22 -15.22
C TYR A 176 10.56 -10.41 -15.48
N THR A 177 11.57 -10.18 -16.30
CA THR A 177 12.67 -11.09 -16.62
C THR A 177 14.01 -10.46 -16.26
N ALA A 178 15.11 -11.20 -16.34
CA ALA A 178 16.44 -10.71 -15.95
C ALA A 178 16.91 -9.48 -16.76
N ASP A 179 16.40 -9.31 -17.97
CA ASP A 179 16.72 -8.24 -18.93
C ASP A 179 15.56 -7.32 -19.24
N SER A 180 14.42 -7.47 -18.52
CA SER A 180 13.19 -6.73 -18.76
C SER A 180 13.38 -5.21 -18.70
N GLN A 181 12.96 -4.53 -19.74
CA GLN A 181 12.91 -3.05 -19.83
C GLN A 181 11.54 -2.47 -19.48
N VAL A 182 10.55 -3.32 -19.23
CA VAL A 182 9.23 -2.90 -18.75
C VAL A 182 9.38 -2.19 -17.41
N ARG A 183 8.61 -1.13 -17.21
CA ARG A 183 8.61 -0.40 -15.93
C ARG A 183 7.37 -0.71 -15.13
N ASN A 184 7.56 -0.87 -13.82
CA ASN A 184 6.45 -0.96 -12.88
C ASN A 184 5.76 0.42 -12.71
N PRO A 185 4.59 0.51 -12.05
CA PRO A 185 3.89 1.78 -11.80
C PRO A 185 4.68 2.85 -11.03
N TYR A 186 5.80 2.47 -10.43
CA TYR A 186 6.72 3.36 -9.69
C TYR A 186 7.92 3.81 -10.53
N GLY A 187 8.03 3.31 -11.78
CA GLY A 187 9.09 3.65 -12.71
C GLY A 187 10.33 2.75 -12.64
N ASP A 188 10.34 1.73 -11.78
CA ASP A 188 11.45 0.79 -11.66
C ASP A 188 11.46 -0.21 -12.83
N LEU A 189 12.64 -0.63 -13.26
CA LEU A 189 12.79 -1.63 -14.32
C LEU A 189 12.33 -3.01 -13.87
N GLY A 190 11.65 -3.75 -14.73
CA GLY A 190 11.24 -5.13 -14.50
C GLY A 190 12.42 -6.06 -14.19
N ALA A 191 13.59 -5.82 -14.78
CA ALA A 191 14.82 -6.54 -14.42
C ALA A 191 15.22 -6.37 -12.94
N THR A 192 14.96 -5.19 -12.36
CA THR A 192 15.18 -4.93 -10.93
C THR A 192 14.16 -5.66 -10.08
N CYS A 193 12.89 -5.65 -10.49
CA CYS A 193 11.82 -6.39 -9.81
C CYS A 193 12.05 -7.91 -9.87
N HIS A 194 12.47 -8.43 -11.03
CA HIS A 194 12.87 -9.83 -11.19
C HIS A 194 14.03 -10.20 -10.24
N TYR A 195 15.04 -9.34 -10.13
CA TYR A 195 16.15 -9.55 -9.21
C TYR A 195 15.66 -9.73 -7.77
N SER A 196 14.80 -8.86 -7.28
CA SER A 196 14.26 -8.96 -5.92
C SER A 196 13.49 -10.28 -5.72
N LEU A 197 12.61 -10.64 -6.68
CA LEU A 197 11.82 -11.86 -6.63
C LEU A 197 12.68 -13.14 -6.61
N THR A 198 13.79 -13.15 -7.36
CA THR A 198 14.64 -14.36 -7.50
C THR A 198 15.73 -14.42 -6.44
N ARG A 199 16.17 -13.29 -5.89
CA ARG A 199 17.31 -13.21 -4.96
C ARG A 199 16.92 -13.13 -3.49
N ALA A 200 15.70 -12.72 -3.15
CA ALA A 200 15.25 -12.73 -1.76
C ALA A 200 15.32 -14.17 -1.20
N ASP A 201 15.76 -14.33 0.06
CA ASP A 201 15.85 -15.64 0.72
C ASP A 201 14.46 -16.28 0.91
N ALA A 202 13.44 -15.44 1.16
CA ALA A 202 12.03 -15.83 1.12
C ALA A 202 11.15 -14.72 0.53
N VAL A 203 10.00 -15.11 -0.01
CA VAL A 203 8.97 -14.18 -0.49
C VAL A 203 7.72 -14.37 0.35
N LEU A 204 7.20 -13.28 0.91
CA LEU A 204 5.92 -13.25 1.60
C LEU A 204 4.87 -12.66 0.67
N VAL A 205 3.72 -13.29 0.63
CA VAL A 205 2.56 -12.91 -0.20
C VAL A 205 1.36 -12.62 0.69
N GLN A 206 0.39 -11.86 0.20
CA GLN A 206 -0.77 -11.46 1.00
C GLN A 206 -1.92 -12.48 0.93
N THR A 207 -2.01 -13.21 -0.18
CA THR A 207 -3.12 -14.11 -0.48
C THR A 207 -2.64 -15.41 -1.13
N PRO A 208 -3.45 -16.49 -1.08
CA PRO A 208 -3.16 -17.73 -1.82
C PRO A 208 -3.03 -17.50 -3.33
N GLU A 209 -3.83 -16.58 -3.91
CA GLU A 209 -3.77 -16.26 -5.33
C GLU A 209 -2.41 -15.64 -5.71
N GLN A 210 -1.86 -14.78 -4.86
CA GLN A 210 -0.49 -14.27 -5.05
C GLN A 210 0.55 -15.39 -4.93
N GLN A 211 0.35 -16.38 -4.07
CA GLN A 211 1.22 -17.56 -3.98
C GLN A 211 1.20 -18.36 -5.28
N ASP A 212 0.03 -18.57 -5.86
CA ASP A 212 -0.12 -19.28 -7.13
C ASP A 212 0.50 -18.50 -8.29
N LEU A 213 0.37 -17.16 -8.31
CA LEU A 213 1.05 -16.30 -9.29
C LEU A 213 2.57 -16.37 -9.13
N LEU A 214 3.09 -16.34 -7.91
CA LEU A 214 4.53 -16.44 -7.64
C LEU A 214 5.08 -17.81 -8.13
N ARG A 215 4.37 -18.89 -7.81
CA ARG A 215 4.73 -20.23 -8.24
C ARG A 215 4.70 -20.38 -9.75
N SER A 216 3.62 -19.99 -10.39
CA SER A 216 3.42 -20.17 -11.84
C SER A 216 4.32 -19.29 -12.70
N ARG A 217 4.62 -18.05 -12.25
CA ARG A 217 5.39 -17.07 -13.05
C ARG A 217 6.89 -17.10 -12.77
N PHE A 218 7.28 -17.40 -11.53
CA PHE A 218 8.67 -17.29 -11.07
C PHE A 218 9.23 -18.58 -10.51
N GLY A 219 8.44 -19.68 -10.47
CA GLY A 219 8.88 -20.98 -9.96
C GLY A 219 9.28 -20.96 -8.48
N ARG A 220 8.75 -20.02 -7.69
CA ARG A 220 9.08 -19.85 -6.27
C ARG A 220 7.87 -20.09 -5.38
N GLU A 221 8.12 -20.70 -4.23
CA GLU A 221 7.14 -20.78 -3.15
C GLU A 221 7.16 -19.48 -2.32
N GLY A 222 5.96 -19.05 -1.90
CA GLY A 222 5.77 -17.93 -1.00
C GLY A 222 5.16 -18.38 0.31
N VAL A 223 5.32 -17.56 1.36
CA VAL A 223 4.61 -17.74 2.62
C VAL A 223 3.45 -16.75 2.68
N VAL A 224 2.22 -17.26 2.85
CA VAL A 224 1.02 -16.41 2.91
C VAL A 224 0.93 -15.76 4.29
N ILE A 225 1.04 -14.43 4.30
CA ILE A 225 0.86 -13.56 5.47
C ILE A 225 -0.23 -12.55 5.16
N ALA A 226 -1.41 -12.73 5.71
CA ALA A 226 -2.55 -11.85 5.50
C ALA A 226 -2.26 -10.40 5.94
N ASN A 227 -3.00 -9.44 5.39
CA ASN A 227 -2.90 -8.06 5.85
C ASN A 227 -3.51 -7.95 7.26
N PRO A 228 -2.78 -7.41 8.24
CA PRO A 228 -3.26 -7.28 9.62
C PRO A 228 -4.12 -6.04 9.82
N ILE A 229 -5.02 -6.11 10.79
CA ILE A 229 -5.72 -4.96 11.35
C ILE A 229 -5.75 -5.04 12.88
N ASP A 230 -5.41 -3.93 13.54
CA ASP A 230 -5.56 -3.78 14.98
C ASP A 230 -7.02 -3.41 15.29
N LEU A 231 -7.83 -4.41 15.56
CA LEU A 231 -9.27 -4.24 15.82
C LEU A 231 -9.56 -3.44 17.08
N THR A 232 -8.72 -3.53 18.10
CA THR A 232 -8.87 -2.76 19.34
C THR A 232 -8.66 -1.28 19.07
N GLU A 233 -7.59 -0.93 18.37
CA GLU A 233 -7.31 0.45 17.97
C GLU A 233 -8.36 0.96 16.97
N TRP A 234 -8.79 0.12 16.02
CA TRP A 234 -9.83 0.45 15.04
C TRP A 234 -11.16 0.79 15.70
N ASP A 235 -11.64 -0.07 16.61
CA ASP A 235 -12.91 0.11 17.30
C ASP A 235 -12.88 1.33 18.22
N SER A 236 -11.78 1.56 18.93
CA SER A 236 -11.62 2.74 19.81
C SER A 236 -11.75 4.07 19.06
N ARG A 237 -11.32 4.12 17.80
CA ARG A 237 -11.39 5.31 16.94
C ARG A 237 -12.71 5.45 16.19
N SER A 238 -13.54 4.40 16.16
CA SER A 238 -14.80 4.40 15.39
C SER A 238 -15.83 5.43 15.88
N LEU A 239 -15.71 5.86 17.13
CA LEU A 239 -16.59 6.86 17.75
C LEU A 239 -16.06 8.31 17.62
N ALA A 240 -14.88 8.50 17.00
CA ALA A 240 -14.31 9.83 16.84
C ALA A 240 -15.26 10.76 16.05
N PRO A 241 -15.39 12.03 16.45
CA PRO A 241 -16.19 12.98 15.70
C PRO A 241 -15.58 13.25 14.32
N LEU A 242 -16.41 13.19 13.27
CA LEU A 242 -15.99 13.61 11.94
C LEU A 242 -16.19 15.12 11.78
N PRO A 243 -15.25 15.84 11.13
CA PRO A 243 -15.44 17.24 10.80
C PRO A 243 -16.72 17.44 9.98
N GLY A 244 -17.57 18.38 10.41
CA GLY A 244 -18.87 18.63 9.77
C GLY A 244 -18.76 18.98 8.28
N GLU A 245 -17.70 19.66 7.89
CA GLU A 245 -17.41 20.01 6.49
C GLU A 245 -17.14 18.77 5.62
N MET A 246 -16.60 17.71 6.20
CA MET A 246 -16.30 16.46 5.47
C MET A 246 -17.58 15.82 4.95
N THR A 247 -18.58 15.69 5.79
CA THR A 247 -19.84 15.03 5.44
C THR A 247 -20.92 16.01 4.94
N ARG A 248 -20.84 17.31 5.27
CA ARG A 248 -21.81 18.36 4.90
C ARG A 248 -23.28 17.92 5.08
N GLY A 249 -23.60 17.39 6.24
CA GLY A 249 -24.96 16.96 6.56
C GLY A 249 -25.33 15.54 6.10
N LEU A 250 -24.45 14.81 5.39
CA LEU A 250 -24.65 13.40 5.10
C LEU A 250 -24.57 12.60 6.40
N SER A 251 -25.65 12.05 6.85
CA SER A 251 -25.70 11.17 8.02
C SER A 251 -25.17 9.78 7.69
N ARG A 252 -25.51 9.27 6.50
CA ARG A 252 -25.09 7.98 5.95
C ARG A 252 -24.80 8.12 4.44
N PHE A 253 -23.89 7.32 3.92
CA PHE A 253 -23.44 7.39 2.52
C PHE A 253 -22.82 6.06 2.08
N VAL A 254 -22.71 5.88 0.78
CA VAL A 254 -21.85 4.85 0.18
C VAL A 254 -20.42 5.40 0.11
N LEU A 255 -19.46 4.67 0.67
CA LEU A 255 -18.08 5.09 0.73
C LEU A 255 -17.28 4.50 -0.44
N TRP A 256 -16.47 5.34 -1.07
CA TRP A 256 -15.44 4.94 -2.00
C TRP A 256 -14.11 5.61 -1.63
N ILE A 257 -13.00 4.86 -1.75
CA ILE A 257 -11.66 5.34 -1.39
C ILE A 257 -10.69 4.98 -2.50
N GLY A 258 -10.02 5.98 -3.06
CA GLY A 258 -9.01 5.73 -4.08
C GLY A 258 -8.20 6.96 -4.44
N ARG A 259 -7.26 6.76 -5.37
CA ARG A 259 -6.47 7.85 -5.95
C ARG A 259 -7.12 8.33 -7.24
N ALA A 260 -6.85 9.60 -7.60
CA ALA A 260 -7.26 10.18 -8.88
C ALA A 260 -6.41 9.59 -10.02
N GLU A 261 -6.75 8.37 -10.44
CA GLU A 261 -6.11 7.62 -11.52
C GLU A 261 -7.12 6.72 -12.24
N THR A 262 -6.90 6.43 -13.52
CA THR A 262 -7.86 5.73 -14.37
C THR A 262 -7.60 4.23 -14.53
N ILE A 263 -6.41 3.75 -14.19
CA ILE A 263 -6.00 2.36 -14.46
C ILE A 263 -6.41 1.43 -13.33
N HIS A 264 -5.98 1.71 -12.10
CA HIS A 264 -6.22 0.81 -10.96
C HIS A 264 -7.51 1.15 -10.23
N LYS A 265 -7.66 2.38 -9.70
CA LYS A 265 -8.78 2.76 -8.82
C LYS A 265 -10.05 3.16 -9.53
N ARG A 266 -9.97 3.68 -10.73
CA ARG A 266 -11.08 3.99 -11.67
C ARG A 266 -12.21 4.80 -11.03
N PRO A 267 -11.95 6.02 -10.52
CA PRO A 267 -12.99 6.88 -9.92
C PRO A 267 -14.15 7.20 -10.88
N GLN A 268 -13.91 7.24 -12.20
CA GLN A 268 -14.94 7.43 -13.22
C GLN A 268 -16.04 6.35 -13.17
N VAL A 269 -15.67 5.11 -12.87
CA VAL A 269 -16.62 3.98 -12.74
C VAL A 269 -17.56 4.19 -11.55
N LEU A 270 -17.07 4.80 -10.45
CA LEU A 270 -17.97 5.17 -9.35
C LEU A 270 -18.97 6.25 -9.79
N LEU A 271 -18.56 7.26 -10.58
CA LEU A 271 -19.49 8.28 -11.06
C LEU A 271 -20.59 7.69 -11.96
N GLU A 272 -20.25 6.71 -12.80
CA GLU A 272 -21.23 5.97 -13.58
C GLU A 272 -22.24 5.24 -12.69
N MET A 273 -21.75 4.52 -11.68
CA MET A 273 -22.60 3.83 -10.70
C MET A 273 -23.49 4.83 -9.93
N ALA A 274 -22.96 5.98 -9.53
CA ALA A 274 -23.70 7.00 -8.82
C ALA A 274 -24.84 7.60 -9.67
N ARG A 275 -24.64 7.77 -10.98
CA ARG A 275 -25.71 8.21 -11.92
C ARG A 275 -26.85 7.17 -12.03
N LEU A 276 -26.54 5.87 -11.88
CA LEU A 276 -27.55 4.81 -11.82
C LEU A 276 -28.30 4.73 -10.49
N CYS A 277 -27.81 5.44 -9.47
CA CYS A 277 -28.37 5.44 -8.11
C CYS A 277 -28.58 6.89 -7.62
N PRO A 278 -29.43 7.73 -8.27
CA PRO A 278 -29.51 9.17 -8.00
C PRO A 278 -29.98 9.51 -6.58
N ASP A 279 -30.76 8.64 -5.94
CA ASP A 279 -31.28 8.82 -4.59
C ASP A 279 -30.33 8.34 -3.49
N VAL A 280 -29.18 7.75 -3.87
CA VAL A 280 -28.20 7.24 -2.93
C VAL A 280 -27.05 8.24 -2.78
N PRO A 281 -26.73 8.73 -1.57
CA PRO A 281 -25.62 9.62 -1.37
C PRO A 281 -24.29 8.87 -1.36
N PHE A 282 -23.29 9.40 -2.06
CA PHE A 282 -21.95 8.87 -2.13
C PHE A 282 -20.95 9.84 -1.48
N LEU A 283 -20.02 9.30 -0.73
CA LEU A 283 -18.82 10.00 -0.26
C LEU A 283 -17.59 9.38 -0.94
N MET A 284 -16.97 10.15 -1.82
CA MET A 284 -15.76 9.75 -2.53
C MET A 284 -14.54 10.37 -1.85
N LEU A 285 -13.69 9.54 -1.25
CA LEU A 285 -12.38 9.96 -0.76
C LEU A 285 -11.38 9.85 -1.92
N LEU A 286 -11.17 10.97 -2.61
CA LEU A 286 -10.33 11.07 -3.80
C LEU A 286 -8.95 11.64 -3.43
N ASN A 287 -7.96 10.76 -3.27
CA ASN A 287 -6.60 11.17 -2.98
C ASN A 287 -5.89 11.68 -4.25
N PRO A 288 -5.17 12.81 -4.19
CA PRO A 288 -4.49 13.36 -5.35
C PRO A 288 -3.47 12.40 -5.94
N ARG A 289 -3.45 12.27 -7.27
CA ARG A 289 -2.43 11.53 -8.02
C ARG A 289 -2.17 12.20 -9.37
N ASP A 290 -3.13 12.19 -10.27
CA ASP A 290 -3.10 12.87 -11.55
C ASP A 290 -4.03 14.09 -11.50
N PRO A 291 -3.50 15.33 -11.64
CA PRO A 291 -4.30 16.55 -11.58
C PRO A 291 -5.38 16.64 -12.66
N ALA A 292 -5.14 16.08 -13.87
CA ALA A 292 -6.10 16.10 -14.94
C ALA A 292 -7.28 15.15 -14.66
N VAL A 293 -6.99 13.98 -14.07
CA VAL A 293 -8.01 13.04 -13.62
C VAL A 293 -8.80 13.64 -12.46
N ASP A 294 -8.13 14.24 -11.45
CA ASP A 294 -8.80 14.88 -10.32
C ASP A 294 -9.76 15.99 -10.78
N ALA A 295 -9.30 16.88 -11.66
CA ALA A 295 -10.13 17.97 -12.19
C ALA A 295 -11.34 17.43 -12.98
N ARG A 296 -11.14 16.41 -13.84
CA ARG A 296 -12.22 15.78 -14.59
C ARG A 296 -13.26 15.15 -13.66
N ILE A 297 -12.84 14.35 -12.68
CA ILE A 297 -13.74 13.69 -11.73
C ILE A 297 -14.58 14.72 -10.95
N ARG A 298 -13.98 15.84 -10.52
CA ARG A 298 -14.71 16.91 -9.82
C ARG A 298 -15.73 17.60 -10.72
N ASN A 299 -15.39 17.83 -11.98
CA ASN A 299 -16.29 18.49 -12.95
C ASN A 299 -17.45 17.58 -13.39
N GLU A 300 -17.22 16.26 -13.46
CA GLU A 300 -18.21 15.28 -13.93
C GLU A 300 -19.05 14.67 -12.80
N ALA A 301 -18.74 14.97 -11.54
CA ALA A 301 -19.43 14.40 -10.38
C ALA A 301 -20.92 14.77 -10.36
N PRO A 302 -21.83 13.80 -10.30
CA PRO A 302 -23.25 14.07 -10.15
C PRO A 302 -23.55 14.62 -8.74
N SER A 303 -24.71 15.26 -8.57
CA SER A 303 -25.09 15.98 -7.34
C SER A 303 -25.14 15.10 -6.08
N ASN A 304 -25.35 13.79 -6.24
CA ASN A 304 -25.35 12.82 -5.16
C ASN A 304 -23.95 12.31 -4.75
N VAL A 305 -22.87 12.81 -5.40
CA VAL A 305 -21.48 12.47 -5.04
C VAL A 305 -20.80 13.64 -4.34
N ARG A 306 -20.44 13.44 -3.09
CA ARG A 306 -19.59 14.34 -2.33
C ARG A 306 -18.12 13.88 -2.43
N ILE A 307 -17.24 14.77 -2.92
CA ILE A 307 -15.81 14.50 -3.02
C ILE A 307 -15.07 15.16 -1.85
N VAL A 308 -14.27 14.37 -1.15
CA VAL A 308 -13.37 14.81 -0.07
C VAL A 308 -11.94 14.45 -0.47
N THR A 309 -11.02 15.38 -0.22
CA THR A 309 -9.60 15.18 -0.47
C THR A 309 -8.90 14.94 0.85
N GLN A 310 -8.13 13.89 0.94
CA GLN A 310 -7.33 13.51 2.10
C GLN A 310 -8.11 13.48 3.44
N VAL A 311 -8.17 12.31 4.03
CA VAL A 311 -8.68 12.10 5.40
C VAL A 311 -7.56 11.47 6.21
N SER A 312 -7.33 11.96 7.43
CA SER A 312 -6.40 11.33 8.36
C SER A 312 -6.77 9.87 8.58
N PHE A 313 -5.78 8.98 8.57
CA PHE A 313 -6.00 7.56 8.83
C PHE A 313 -6.71 7.31 10.16
N SER A 314 -6.47 8.16 11.17
CA SER A 314 -7.13 8.08 12.47
C SER A 314 -8.66 8.28 12.42
N LEU A 315 -9.19 8.95 11.40
CA LEU A 315 -10.62 9.18 11.20
C LEU A 315 -11.29 8.12 10.31
N MET A 316 -10.50 7.22 9.70
CA MET A 316 -11.06 6.20 8.82
C MET A 316 -12.06 5.26 9.53
N PRO A 317 -11.83 4.81 10.77
CA PRO A 317 -12.81 3.97 11.48
C PRO A 317 -14.17 4.68 11.65
N ALA A 318 -14.16 5.96 12.02
CA ALA A 318 -15.38 6.76 12.19
C ALA A 318 -16.07 7.03 10.83
N LEU A 319 -15.31 7.16 9.76
CA LEU A 319 -15.84 7.34 8.40
C LEU A 319 -16.54 6.05 7.94
N PHE A 320 -15.89 4.89 8.06
CA PHE A 320 -16.49 3.61 7.71
C PHE A 320 -17.76 3.33 8.53
N ARG A 321 -17.78 3.62 9.83
CA ARG A 321 -18.96 3.42 10.67
C ARG A 321 -20.23 4.12 10.16
N ARG A 322 -20.09 5.24 9.43
CA ARG A 322 -21.21 5.96 8.80
C ARG A 322 -21.56 5.47 7.41
N ALA A 323 -20.74 4.62 6.82
CA ALA A 323 -21.01 4.06 5.52
C ALA A 323 -22.13 3.03 5.59
N ILE A 324 -23.03 3.05 4.61
CA ILE A 324 -24.04 2.01 4.39
C ILE A 324 -23.47 0.85 3.58
N ALA A 325 -22.49 1.14 2.72
CA ALA A 325 -21.75 0.17 1.95
C ALA A 325 -20.39 0.79 1.56
N TYR A 326 -19.40 -0.06 1.31
CA TYR A 326 -18.15 0.29 0.65
C TYR A 326 -18.16 -0.23 -0.78
N VAL A 327 -17.83 0.62 -1.74
CA VAL A 327 -17.73 0.24 -3.16
C VAL A 327 -16.27 0.26 -3.59
N ASN A 328 -15.81 -0.85 -4.18
CA ASN A 328 -14.50 -0.97 -4.79
C ASN A 328 -14.61 -1.09 -6.31
N THR A 329 -14.04 -0.13 -7.04
CA THR A 329 -13.99 -0.10 -8.50
C THR A 329 -12.63 -0.46 -9.07
N SER A 330 -11.69 -0.92 -8.23
CA SER A 330 -10.33 -1.28 -8.66
C SER A 330 -10.35 -2.44 -9.64
N SER A 331 -9.45 -2.38 -10.63
CA SER A 331 -9.21 -3.48 -11.59
C SER A 331 -8.04 -4.36 -11.20
N LEU A 332 -7.13 -3.85 -10.36
CA LEU A 332 -5.94 -4.56 -9.93
C LEU A 332 -5.55 -4.15 -8.51
N GLU A 333 -5.41 -5.13 -7.66
CA GLU A 333 -4.94 -4.99 -6.26
C GLU A 333 -4.25 -6.31 -5.87
N GLY A 334 -3.40 -6.30 -4.85
CA GLY A 334 -3.06 -7.53 -4.15
C GLY A 334 -4.21 -7.90 -3.21
N PHE A 335 -4.25 -7.24 -2.05
CA PHE A 335 -5.40 -7.29 -1.17
C PHE A 335 -5.83 -5.87 -0.80
N PRO A 336 -7.07 -5.42 -1.17
CA PRO A 336 -7.52 -4.05 -0.90
C PRO A 336 -7.73 -3.79 0.58
N ASN A 337 -6.83 -3.05 1.22
CA ASN A 337 -6.97 -2.73 2.65
C ASN A 337 -8.29 -2.02 3.00
N ALA A 338 -8.89 -1.28 2.07
CA ALA A 338 -10.18 -0.65 2.30
C ALA A 338 -11.33 -1.67 2.40
N MET A 339 -11.23 -2.84 1.76
CA MET A 339 -12.18 -3.94 1.97
C MET A 339 -12.03 -4.53 3.38
N LEU A 340 -10.79 -4.72 3.84
CA LEU A 340 -10.51 -5.16 5.21
C LEU A 340 -11.07 -4.16 6.25
N GLN A 341 -10.88 -2.87 6.02
CA GLN A 341 -11.39 -1.80 6.88
C GLN A 341 -12.92 -1.73 6.88
N ALA A 342 -13.56 -1.94 5.72
CA ALA A 342 -15.02 -2.04 5.62
C ALA A 342 -15.57 -3.22 6.43
N ALA A 343 -15.01 -4.41 6.23
CA ALA A 343 -15.38 -5.62 6.94
C ALA A 343 -15.15 -5.47 8.46
N ALA A 344 -13.99 -4.92 8.88
CA ALA A 344 -13.71 -4.59 10.29
C ALA A 344 -14.76 -3.66 10.91
N SER A 345 -15.31 -2.75 10.11
CA SER A 345 -16.35 -1.78 10.51
C SER A 345 -17.78 -2.30 10.37
N ARG A 346 -17.98 -3.57 10.05
CA ARG A 346 -19.29 -4.16 9.73
C ARG A 346 -20.02 -3.48 8.56
N VAL A 347 -19.25 -3.02 7.58
CA VAL A 347 -19.78 -2.33 6.40
C VAL A 347 -19.80 -3.31 5.22
N PRO A 348 -20.96 -3.60 4.65
CA PRO A 348 -21.10 -4.44 3.46
C PRO A 348 -20.30 -3.91 2.27
N ILE A 349 -19.80 -4.83 1.46
CA ILE A 349 -18.87 -4.52 0.38
C ILE A 349 -19.50 -4.85 -0.98
N ILE A 350 -19.35 -3.94 -1.94
CA ILE A 350 -19.57 -4.24 -3.36
C ILE A 350 -18.22 -4.07 -4.05
N SER A 351 -17.71 -5.13 -4.66
CA SER A 351 -16.49 -5.06 -5.45
C SER A 351 -16.74 -5.46 -6.90
N LEU A 352 -16.18 -4.71 -7.85
CA LEU A 352 -16.39 -4.99 -9.26
C LEU A 352 -15.49 -6.12 -9.78
N GLU A 353 -14.17 -6.03 -9.60
CA GLU A 353 -13.24 -6.93 -10.29
C GLU A 353 -12.16 -7.53 -9.37
N VAL A 354 -12.03 -7.07 -8.12
CA VAL A 354 -10.99 -7.59 -7.21
C VAL A 354 -11.58 -8.10 -5.90
N GLY A 355 -10.86 -8.99 -5.22
CA GLY A 355 -11.25 -9.51 -3.91
C GLY A 355 -12.40 -10.51 -3.94
N GLN A 356 -12.60 -11.24 -5.06
CA GLN A 356 -13.63 -12.27 -5.18
C GLN A 356 -13.51 -13.32 -4.09
N ALA A 357 -12.34 -13.93 -3.93
CA ALA A 357 -12.12 -14.97 -2.93
C ALA A 357 -12.39 -14.48 -1.49
N PHE A 358 -12.00 -13.23 -1.19
CA PHE A 358 -12.31 -12.63 0.11
C PHE A 358 -13.83 -12.51 0.34
N LEU A 359 -14.60 -12.03 -0.67
CA LEU A 359 -16.04 -11.87 -0.55
C LEU A 359 -16.77 -13.22 -0.47
N GLU A 360 -16.31 -14.22 -1.20
CA GLU A 360 -16.85 -15.58 -1.16
C GLU A 360 -16.59 -16.23 0.21
N ALA A 361 -15.37 -16.11 0.74
CA ALA A 361 -15.02 -16.69 2.03
C ALA A 361 -15.65 -15.95 3.21
N SER A 362 -15.72 -14.63 3.17
CA SER A 362 -16.24 -13.81 4.27
C SER A 362 -17.75 -13.62 4.24
N GLN A 363 -18.40 -13.84 3.09
CA GLN A 363 -19.82 -13.51 2.89
C GLN A 363 -20.15 -12.05 3.29
N ALA A 364 -19.17 -11.13 3.12
CA ALA A 364 -19.27 -9.74 3.57
C ALA A 364 -19.90 -8.81 2.54
N GLY A 365 -20.33 -9.33 1.38
CA GLY A 365 -20.85 -8.47 0.32
C GLY A 365 -21.04 -9.19 -1.00
N VAL A 366 -20.95 -8.42 -2.11
CA VAL A 366 -21.23 -8.91 -3.46
C VAL A 366 -20.04 -8.63 -4.38
N PHE A 367 -19.61 -9.65 -5.08
CA PHE A 367 -18.70 -9.54 -6.23
C PHE A 367 -19.53 -9.36 -7.51
N ALA A 368 -19.34 -8.23 -8.21
CA ALA A 368 -20.20 -7.85 -9.34
C ALA A 368 -19.64 -8.26 -10.71
N SER A 369 -18.45 -8.89 -10.78
CA SER A 369 -17.83 -9.41 -12.01
C SER A 369 -17.68 -8.36 -13.13
N GLY A 370 -17.33 -7.11 -12.76
CA GLY A 370 -17.16 -5.99 -13.69
C GLY A 370 -18.49 -5.30 -14.10
N GLU A 371 -19.64 -5.83 -13.70
CA GLU A 371 -20.95 -5.32 -14.11
C GLU A 371 -21.45 -4.17 -13.22
N ILE A 372 -21.30 -2.93 -13.70
CA ILE A 372 -21.73 -1.72 -12.97
C ILE A 372 -23.24 -1.74 -12.71
N SER A 373 -24.05 -2.18 -13.69
CA SER A 373 -25.51 -2.27 -13.59
C SER A 373 -25.96 -3.24 -12.48
N ARG A 374 -25.27 -4.37 -12.35
CA ARG A 374 -25.48 -5.34 -11.27
C ARG A 374 -25.14 -4.73 -9.91
N ALA A 375 -23.98 -4.09 -9.79
CA ALA A 375 -23.56 -3.40 -8.58
C ALA A 375 -24.55 -2.30 -8.16
N ALA A 376 -25.01 -1.49 -9.12
CA ALA A 376 -26.02 -0.45 -8.88
C ALA A 376 -27.38 -1.02 -8.45
N THR A 377 -27.79 -2.14 -9.03
CA THR A 377 -29.05 -2.82 -8.64
C THR A 377 -28.98 -3.36 -7.22
N VAL A 378 -27.87 -3.98 -6.85
CA VAL A 378 -27.63 -4.45 -5.45
C VAL A 378 -27.66 -3.25 -4.49
N LEU A 379 -26.96 -2.17 -4.82
CA LEU A 379 -26.89 -0.99 -3.95
C LEU A 379 -28.26 -0.33 -3.73
N ARG A 380 -29.07 -0.18 -4.79
CA ARG A 380 -30.46 0.31 -4.67
C ARG A 380 -31.31 -0.61 -3.79
N GLY A 381 -31.15 -1.94 -3.96
CA GLY A 381 -31.82 -2.91 -3.11
C GLY A 381 -31.48 -2.72 -1.63
N TRP A 382 -30.20 -2.49 -1.32
CA TRP A 382 -29.73 -2.26 0.05
C TRP A 382 -30.22 -0.93 0.64
N SER A 383 -30.34 0.12 -0.17
CA SER A 383 -30.87 1.41 0.33
C SER A 383 -32.37 1.36 0.65
N HIS A 384 -33.14 0.50 -0.04
CA HIS A 384 -34.58 0.33 0.21
C HIS A 384 -34.90 -0.73 1.24
N LYS A 385 -34.09 -1.79 1.36
CA LYS A 385 -34.28 -2.91 2.29
C LYS A 385 -32.97 -3.21 3.02
N PRO A 386 -32.71 -2.55 4.14
CA PRO A 386 -31.44 -2.67 4.85
C PRO A 386 -31.23 -4.00 5.62
N ALA A 387 -32.24 -4.86 5.69
CA ALA A 387 -32.17 -6.11 6.45
C ALA A 387 -30.96 -7.02 6.14
N PRO A 388 -30.47 -7.15 4.87
CA PRO A 388 -29.28 -7.97 4.61
C PRO A 388 -27.98 -7.35 5.10
N LEU A 389 -27.95 -6.02 5.32
CA LEU A 389 -26.70 -5.29 5.60
C LEU A 389 -26.08 -5.69 6.92
N GLU A 390 -26.90 -5.94 7.94
CA GLU A 390 -26.43 -6.35 9.26
C GLU A 390 -25.71 -7.71 9.18
N THR A 391 -26.36 -8.71 8.54
CA THR A 391 -25.77 -10.04 8.36
C THR A 391 -24.46 -10.00 7.58
N LEU A 392 -24.42 -9.27 6.45
CA LEU A 392 -23.20 -9.11 5.64
C LEU A 392 -22.10 -8.43 6.45
N GLY A 393 -22.44 -7.41 7.24
CA GLY A 393 -21.52 -6.70 8.10
C GLY A 393 -20.92 -7.59 9.19
N GLU A 394 -21.76 -8.37 9.90
CA GLU A 394 -21.30 -9.29 10.94
C GLU A 394 -20.46 -10.43 10.37
N ASN A 395 -20.83 -10.98 9.22
CA ASN A 395 -20.02 -11.98 8.51
C ASN A 395 -18.61 -11.44 8.18
N GLY A 396 -18.54 -10.22 7.62
CA GLY A 396 -17.28 -9.57 7.33
C GLY A 396 -16.43 -9.37 8.58
N ARG A 397 -17.03 -8.90 9.65
CA ARG A 397 -16.35 -8.69 10.94
C ARG A 397 -15.82 -10.01 11.53
N ALA A 398 -16.62 -11.04 11.57
CA ALA A 398 -16.22 -12.36 12.08
C ALA A 398 -15.03 -12.94 11.27
N TYR A 399 -15.07 -12.78 9.95
CA TYR A 399 -13.97 -13.21 9.10
C TYR A 399 -12.66 -12.45 9.39
N VAL A 400 -12.76 -11.14 9.57
CA VAL A 400 -11.58 -10.30 9.90
C VAL A 400 -11.02 -10.67 11.27
N GLU A 401 -11.85 -10.91 12.27
CA GLU A 401 -11.42 -11.38 13.60
C GLU A 401 -10.66 -12.71 13.53
N ALA A 402 -11.14 -13.63 12.71
CA ALA A 402 -10.53 -14.95 12.57
C ALA A 402 -9.23 -14.96 11.75
N HIS A 403 -9.12 -14.12 10.72
CA HIS A 403 -8.05 -14.24 9.72
C HIS A 403 -7.09 -13.05 9.63
N HIS A 404 -7.50 -11.87 10.10
CA HIS A 404 -6.78 -10.61 9.92
C HIS A 404 -6.45 -9.89 11.23
N ALA A 405 -6.86 -10.43 12.39
CA ALA A 405 -6.49 -9.84 13.67
C ALA A 405 -4.98 -9.76 13.82
N VAL A 406 -4.48 -8.59 14.25
CA VAL A 406 -3.06 -8.26 14.23
C VAL A 406 -2.18 -9.25 15.00
N GLY A 407 -2.64 -9.77 16.13
CA GLY A 407 -1.89 -10.74 16.96
C GLY A 407 -1.53 -12.02 16.18
N PRO A 408 -2.52 -12.85 15.80
CA PRO A 408 -2.30 -14.12 15.07
C PRO A 408 -1.58 -13.91 13.72
N VAL A 409 -1.86 -12.82 13.00
CA VAL A 409 -1.14 -12.52 11.75
C VAL A 409 0.33 -12.21 12.02
N THR A 410 0.63 -11.45 13.08
CA THR A 410 2.01 -11.16 13.48
C THR A 410 2.72 -12.41 14.00
N ASP A 411 2.02 -13.38 14.62
CA ASP A 411 2.59 -14.67 15.00
C ASP A 411 3.12 -15.43 13.78
N ARG A 412 2.32 -15.53 12.72
CA ARG A 412 2.73 -16.14 11.46
C ARG A 412 3.90 -15.40 10.80
N PHE A 413 3.84 -14.07 10.79
CA PHE A 413 4.92 -13.24 10.28
C PHE A 413 6.22 -13.45 11.05
N SER A 414 6.15 -13.48 12.38
CA SER A 414 7.27 -13.77 13.28
C SER A 414 7.90 -15.14 12.98
N GLN A 415 7.08 -16.17 12.82
CA GLN A 415 7.55 -17.53 12.47
C GLN A 415 8.25 -17.53 11.12
N ALA A 416 7.69 -16.89 10.11
CA ALA A 416 8.32 -16.79 8.79
C ALA A 416 9.68 -16.10 8.84
N LEU A 417 9.84 -15.02 9.63
CA LEU A 417 11.12 -14.35 9.77
C LEU A 417 12.17 -15.22 10.53
N LYS A 418 11.75 -15.93 11.57
CA LYS A 418 12.62 -16.86 12.32
C LYS A 418 13.10 -18.01 11.43
N SER A 419 12.21 -18.64 10.68
CA SER A 419 12.59 -19.75 9.79
C SER A 419 13.63 -19.35 8.75
N VAL A 420 13.54 -18.12 8.20
CA VAL A 420 14.54 -17.59 7.26
C VAL A 420 15.88 -17.35 7.95
N SER A 421 15.87 -16.91 9.22
CA SER A 421 17.13 -16.65 9.97
C SER A 421 17.84 -17.93 10.42
N GLU A 422 17.12 -19.05 10.56
CA GLU A 422 17.62 -20.35 11.02
C GLU A 422 18.07 -21.25 9.88
N THR A 423 17.71 -20.96 8.64
CA THR A 423 18.13 -21.74 7.48
C THR A 423 19.62 -21.53 7.26
N ASP A 424 20.43 -22.49 7.68
CA ASP A 424 21.88 -22.52 7.46
C ASP A 424 22.23 -22.45 5.97
N SER A 425 23.32 -21.76 5.69
CA SER A 425 23.89 -21.48 4.36
C SER A 425 24.46 -22.74 3.71
#